data_265e27836b4afc7eceb8e4e2ecbd7ce9
#
_entry.id   265e27836b4afc7eceb8e4e2ecbd7ce9
#
_cell.length_a   1.000
_cell.length_b   1.000
_cell.length_c   1.000
_cell.angle_alpha   90.00
_cell.angle_beta   90.00
_cell.angle_gamma   90.00
#
_symmetry.space_group_name_H-M   'P 1'
#
loop_
_entity.id
_entity.type
_entity.pdbx_description
1 polymer ?
#
loop_
_entity_poly.entity_id
_entity_poly.type
_entity_poly.pdbx_seq_one_letter_code
_entity_poly.pdbx_strand_id
1 'polypeptide(L)'
;MSDSLSFWKTSCRMLARGVAVTLVTAGLILTQAAYACTSFVLPSTDGGFVYGRTMEFGFKIDSKMIMIPRSFEMTSQLSAATAGKKWQAKYATIGMNAFDLPALVDGMNEKGLAGGILFFPGFAQYTDPSTVKPENSLTPWDFLSWALGNFSTVAEVKAALETVSVVGVVQADMGFTPGVHYTLHDATGASIVIEPTDGKLKVFDNPLSVLTNAPSFDWHMTNLRNYVNLRPMNVEPLKINDATIQPLGEGSGMLGIPGDATPPSRFVRVSASILSARKVPSGIQSVRLAEHILNGFDIPIGLVQNAANDQQEGMDYTQWSTIADMKNNVYYVKTYEEQILRGVTFKDLDLNAKEFLTIRIPTTVDALPVLQQK
;
A
#
# COMPACT_ATOMS: atom_id res chain seq x y z
N MET A 1 -74.12 65.07 7.39
CA MET A 1 -73.29 66.04 6.67
C MET A 1 -72.15 65.24 6.11
N SER A 2 -72.31 65.08 4.89
CA SER A 2 -71.57 65.20 3.64
C SER A 2 -70.45 64.19 3.54
N ASP A 3 -70.62 63.21 2.70
CA ASP A 3 -70.29 63.21 1.25
C ASP A 3 -68.77 63.00 1.10
N SER A 4 -68.21 62.14 0.28
CA SER A 4 -68.61 61.61 -1.00
C SER A 4 -67.56 60.65 -1.50
N LEU A 5 -67.98 59.58 -2.13
CA LEU A 5 -67.58 59.08 -3.47
C LEU A 5 -66.06 59.23 -3.88
N SER A 6 -65.35 58.23 -4.23
CA SER A 6 -65.43 57.62 -5.56
C SER A 6 -64.22 56.79 -5.93
N PHE A 7 -64.45 55.85 -6.73
CA PHE A 7 -63.79 55.30 -7.91
C PHE A 7 -62.77 54.22 -7.80
N TRP A 8 -63.18 53.09 -8.29
CA TRP A 8 -62.55 51.97 -8.97
C TRP A 8 -61.21 52.29 -9.65
N LYS A 9 -60.29 51.42 -9.45
CA LYS A 9 -59.43 50.88 -10.55
C LYS A 9 -58.96 49.47 -10.21
N THR A 10 -59.48 48.55 -10.98
CA THR A 10 -59.04 47.16 -11.16
C THR A 10 -57.63 47.14 -11.66
N SER A 11 -56.78 46.41 -11.04
CA SER A 11 -55.50 45.96 -11.63
C SER A 11 -55.25 44.51 -11.27
N CYS A 12 -55.40 43.65 -12.28
CA CYS A 12 -54.94 42.26 -12.30
C CYS A 12 -53.47 42.22 -11.94
N ARG A 13 -53.15 41.60 -10.85
CA ARG A 13 -51.75 41.09 -10.58
C ARG A 13 -51.77 39.59 -10.76
N MET A 14 -51.22 39.15 -11.89
CA MET A 14 -50.84 37.75 -12.13
C MET A 14 -49.86 37.32 -11.04
N LEU A 15 -50.25 36.32 -10.27
CA LEU A 15 -49.39 35.58 -9.39
C LEU A 15 -48.52 34.66 -10.26
N ALA A 16 -47.29 35.09 -10.58
CA ALA A 16 -46.25 34.21 -11.07
C ALA A 16 -45.79 33.33 -9.89
N ARG A 17 -46.24 32.08 -9.84
CA ARG A 17 -45.69 31.07 -8.97
C ARG A 17 -44.32 30.66 -9.55
N GLY A 18 -43.26 31.24 -9.03
CA GLY A 18 -41.93 30.77 -9.26
C GLY A 18 -41.74 29.43 -8.52
N VAL A 19 -41.71 28.32 -9.24
CA VAL A 19 -41.28 27.06 -8.75
C VAL A 19 -39.73 27.13 -8.68
N ALA A 20 -39.20 27.35 -7.48
CA ALA A 20 -37.77 27.18 -7.22
C ALA A 20 -37.49 25.68 -7.28
N VAL A 21 -36.95 25.20 -8.41
CA VAL A 21 -36.34 23.86 -8.51
C VAL A 21 -35.02 23.94 -7.78
N THR A 22 -35.00 23.51 -6.53
CA THR A 22 -33.76 23.26 -5.79
C THR A 22 -33.15 21.99 -6.35
N LEU A 23 -32.21 22.13 -7.26
CA LEU A 23 -31.32 21.05 -7.67
C LEU A 23 -30.49 20.66 -6.44
N VAL A 24 -30.96 19.67 -5.70
CA VAL A 24 -30.13 18.95 -4.73
C VAL A 24 -29.18 18.10 -5.59
N THR A 25 -27.98 18.64 -5.85
CA THR A 25 -26.86 17.83 -6.26
C THR A 25 -26.51 16.94 -5.08
N ALA A 26 -27.08 15.73 -5.05
CA ALA A 26 -26.57 14.66 -4.24
C ALA A 26 -25.15 14.37 -4.75
N GLY A 27 -24.15 15.02 -4.14
CA GLY A 27 -22.78 14.60 -4.28
C GLY A 27 -22.74 13.16 -3.78
N LEU A 28 -22.49 12.22 -4.67
CA LEU A 28 -22.06 10.88 -4.31
C LEU A 28 -20.78 11.09 -3.49
N ILE A 29 -20.92 11.13 -2.17
CA ILE A 29 -19.81 10.92 -1.27
C ILE A 29 -19.46 9.45 -1.47
N LEU A 30 -18.54 9.19 -2.40
CA LEU A 30 -17.86 7.89 -2.46
C LEU A 30 -17.17 7.75 -1.11
N THR A 31 -17.81 7.05 -0.19
CA THR A 31 -17.18 6.62 1.05
C THR A 31 -15.99 5.76 0.63
N GLN A 32 -14.80 6.33 0.77
CA GLN A 32 -13.57 5.61 0.44
C GLN A 32 -13.40 4.58 1.54
N ALA A 33 -13.60 3.31 1.20
CA ALA A 33 -13.21 2.21 2.06
C ALA A 33 -11.75 2.43 2.50
N ALA A 34 -11.51 2.34 3.79
CA ALA A 34 -10.17 2.54 4.36
C ALA A 34 -9.34 1.29 4.05
N TYR A 35 -8.54 1.35 3.02
CA TYR A 35 -7.58 0.28 2.69
C TYR A 35 -6.26 0.56 3.39
N ALA A 36 -5.78 -0.40 4.15
CA ALA A 36 -4.58 -0.28 4.93
C ALA A 36 -3.46 -1.17 4.35
N CYS A 37 -2.28 -0.62 4.17
CA CYS A 37 -1.06 -1.34 3.82
C CYS A 37 0.10 -0.70 4.59
N THR A 38 1.06 -1.51 5.03
CA THR A 38 2.28 -1.00 5.68
C THR A 38 3.48 -1.68 5.07
N SER A 39 4.48 -0.94 4.66
CA SER A 39 5.73 -1.49 4.14
C SER A 39 6.96 -0.80 4.70
N PHE A 40 8.06 -1.53 4.79
CA PHE A 40 9.34 -1.02 5.27
C PHE A 40 10.51 -1.87 4.80
N VAL A 41 11.73 -1.33 4.95
CA VAL A 41 12.98 -2.11 4.80
C VAL A 41 13.81 -2.03 6.07
N LEU A 42 14.38 -3.16 6.47
CA LEU A 42 15.35 -3.27 7.56
C LEU A 42 16.74 -3.54 7.00
N PRO A 43 17.75 -2.74 7.35
CA PRO A 43 19.15 -3.06 7.06
C PRO A 43 19.71 -4.10 8.03
N SER A 44 20.52 -5.03 7.50
CA SER A 44 21.25 -6.04 8.28
C SER A 44 22.68 -5.60 8.59
N THR A 45 23.34 -6.22 9.59
CA THR A 45 24.72 -5.88 9.99
C THR A 45 25.77 -6.22 8.94
N ASP A 46 25.46 -7.11 8.01
CA ASP A 46 26.34 -7.61 6.95
C ASP A 46 26.03 -7.00 5.57
N GLY A 47 25.34 -5.83 5.56
CA GLY A 47 25.00 -5.08 4.35
C GLY A 47 23.85 -5.65 3.55
N GLY A 48 23.07 -6.61 4.08
CA GLY A 48 21.83 -7.08 3.50
C GLY A 48 20.64 -6.17 3.85
N PHE A 49 19.53 -6.34 3.14
CA PHE A 49 18.28 -5.63 3.36
C PHE A 49 17.10 -6.61 3.29
N VAL A 50 16.12 -6.39 4.15
CA VAL A 50 14.88 -7.17 4.21
C VAL A 50 13.70 -6.23 4.05
N TYR A 51 12.94 -6.40 2.99
CA TYR A 51 11.68 -5.70 2.75
C TYR A 51 10.54 -6.47 3.42
N GLY A 52 9.65 -5.79 4.12
CA GLY A 52 8.47 -6.37 4.75
C GLY A 52 7.23 -5.58 4.45
N ARG A 53 6.08 -6.27 4.28
CA ARG A 53 4.80 -5.65 3.98
C ARG A 53 3.62 -6.41 4.57
N THR A 54 2.56 -5.66 4.97
CA THR A 54 1.21 -6.18 5.23
C THR A 54 0.26 -5.77 4.10
N MET A 55 -0.72 -6.62 3.79
CA MET A 55 -1.80 -6.34 2.84
C MET A 55 -3.14 -6.43 3.56
N GLU A 56 -3.78 -5.30 3.68
CA GLU A 56 -5.13 -5.17 4.21
C GLU A 56 -6.09 -4.74 3.10
N PHE A 57 -7.26 -5.35 3.09
CA PHE A 57 -8.30 -5.01 2.12
C PHE A 57 -9.70 -5.33 2.68
N GLY A 58 -10.70 -4.53 2.31
CA GLY A 58 -12.07 -4.63 2.82
C GLY A 58 -12.87 -5.81 2.27
N PHE A 59 -12.36 -6.51 1.26
CA PHE A 59 -12.91 -7.74 0.73
C PHE A 59 -11.78 -8.67 0.27
N LYS A 60 -12.08 -9.93 0.10
CA LYS A 60 -11.08 -10.93 -0.28
C LYS A 60 -10.59 -10.70 -1.70
N ILE A 61 -9.27 -10.55 -1.88
CA ILE A 61 -8.64 -10.30 -3.18
C ILE A 61 -8.07 -11.55 -3.85
N ASP A 62 -8.33 -12.72 -3.28
CA ASP A 62 -7.93 -14.05 -3.78
C ASP A 62 -6.47 -14.13 -4.26
N SER A 63 -5.57 -13.56 -3.45
CA SER A 63 -4.14 -13.53 -3.74
C SER A 63 -3.54 -14.93 -3.77
N LYS A 64 -2.69 -15.15 -4.76
CA LYS A 64 -1.83 -16.32 -4.88
C LYS A 64 -0.37 -15.89 -4.92
N MET A 65 0.51 -16.74 -4.42
CA MET A 65 1.93 -16.57 -4.69
C MET A 65 2.22 -17.10 -6.09
N ILE A 66 2.82 -16.25 -6.92
CA ILE A 66 3.19 -16.61 -8.30
C ILE A 66 4.67 -16.34 -8.57
N MET A 67 5.22 -17.08 -9.52
CA MET A 67 6.52 -16.77 -10.12
C MET A 67 6.29 -16.48 -11.61
N ILE A 68 6.76 -15.31 -12.06
CA ILE A 68 6.80 -14.95 -13.48
C ILE A 68 8.20 -15.25 -13.99
N PRO A 69 8.36 -16.16 -14.96
CA PRO A 69 9.69 -16.59 -15.42
C PRO A 69 10.36 -15.55 -16.32
N ARG A 70 11.66 -15.73 -16.57
CA ARG A 70 12.37 -14.97 -17.57
C ARG A 70 11.75 -15.18 -18.95
N SER A 71 11.83 -14.17 -19.79
CA SER A 71 11.31 -14.19 -21.16
C SER A 71 9.78 -14.34 -21.26
N PHE A 72 9.04 -14.29 -20.15
CA PHE A 72 7.59 -14.28 -20.17
C PHE A 72 7.10 -12.96 -20.80
N GLU A 73 6.20 -13.07 -21.78
CA GLU A 73 5.63 -11.92 -22.47
C GLU A 73 4.42 -11.38 -21.72
N MET A 74 4.44 -10.10 -21.45
CA MET A 74 3.36 -9.39 -20.77
C MET A 74 2.84 -8.25 -21.64
N THR A 75 1.56 -7.99 -21.54
CA THR A 75 0.89 -6.88 -22.21
C THR A 75 -0.05 -6.19 -21.25
N SER A 76 0.14 -4.91 -21.04
CA SER A 76 -0.81 -4.10 -20.29
C SER A 76 -2.08 -3.92 -21.14
N GLN A 77 -3.25 -4.23 -20.60
CA GLN A 77 -4.51 -4.14 -21.32
C GLN A 77 -5.29 -2.92 -20.87
N LEU A 78 -5.32 -1.86 -21.69
CA LEU A 78 -5.94 -0.58 -21.34
C LEU A 78 -7.47 -0.59 -21.51
N SER A 79 -7.96 -1.39 -22.47
CA SER A 79 -9.39 -1.66 -22.68
C SER A 79 -9.53 -2.97 -23.47
N ALA A 80 -10.76 -3.45 -23.66
CA ALA A 80 -11.02 -4.63 -24.48
C ALA A 80 -10.44 -4.52 -25.93
N ALA A 81 -10.33 -3.29 -26.44
CA ALA A 81 -9.87 -3.03 -27.83
C ALA A 81 -8.43 -2.46 -27.88
N THR A 82 -7.86 -2.03 -26.77
CA THR A 82 -6.61 -1.27 -26.77
C THR A 82 -5.56 -1.94 -25.89
N ALA A 83 -4.54 -2.52 -26.51
CA ALA A 83 -3.34 -2.99 -25.84
C ALA A 83 -2.44 -1.80 -25.51
N GLY A 84 -1.91 -1.79 -24.30
CA GLY A 84 -0.90 -0.86 -23.84
C GLY A 84 0.53 -1.35 -24.10
N LYS A 85 1.42 -1.06 -23.16
CA LYS A 85 2.81 -1.47 -23.21
C LYS A 85 2.95 -2.98 -23.24
N LYS A 86 3.79 -3.47 -24.14
CA LYS A 86 4.26 -4.86 -24.19
C LYS A 86 5.69 -4.93 -23.70
N TRP A 87 6.01 -5.97 -22.94
CA TRP A 87 7.38 -6.22 -22.52
C TRP A 87 7.62 -7.72 -22.33
N GLN A 88 8.87 -8.09 -22.33
CA GLN A 88 9.33 -9.43 -22.00
C GLN A 88 10.14 -9.36 -20.71
N ALA A 89 9.83 -10.19 -19.74
CA ALA A 89 10.51 -10.18 -18.44
C ALA A 89 11.99 -10.57 -18.62
N LYS A 90 12.89 -9.65 -18.30
CA LYS A 90 14.33 -9.90 -18.28
C LYS A 90 14.75 -10.74 -17.08
N TYR A 91 14.08 -10.53 -15.95
CA TYR A 91 14.35 -11.20 -14.68
C TYR A 91 13.12 -11.97 -14.23
N ALA A 92 13.34 -13.17 -13.64
CA ALA A 92 12.29 -13.89 -12.96
C ALA A 92 11.88 -13.14 -11.69
N THR A 93 10.58 -13.15 -11.38
CA THR A 93 10.00 -12.49 -10.21
C THR A 93 9.17 -13.48 -9.38
N ILE A 94 9.16 -13.32 -8.06
CA ILE A 94 8.27 -14.03 -7.14
C ILE A 94 7.47 -12.98 -6.38
N GLY A 95 6.19 -13.22 -6.15
CA GLY A 95 5.39 -12.30 -5.36
C GLY A 95 3.93 -12.74 -5.22
N MET A 96 3.15 -11.87 -4.60
CA MET A 96 1.71 -12.02 -4.45
C MET A 96 0.98 -11.28 -5.56
N ASN A 97 0.00 -11.93 -6.16
CA ASN A 97 -0.93 -11.30 -7.10
C ASN A 97 -2.24 -10.88 -6.42
N ALA A 98 -3.20 -10.40 -7.20
CA ALA A 98 -4.59 -10.20 -6.81
C ALA A 98 -5.51 -10.59 -7.99
N PHE A 99 -6.73 -11.07 -7.70
CA PHE A 99 -7.76 -11.38 -8.70
C PHE A 99 -7.30 -12.35 -9.79
N ASP A 100 -6.46 -13.31 -9.46
CA ASP A 100 -5.87 -14.26 -10.41
C ASP A 100 -5.13 -13.63 -11.61
N LEU A 101 -4.82 -12.34 -11.56
CA LEU A 101 -4.07 -11.68 -12.62
C LEU A 101 -2.60 -12.15 -12.61
N PRO A 102 -1.96 -12.27 -13.78
CA PRO A 102 -0.52 -12.51 -13.88
C PRO A 102 0.28 -11.23 -13.61
N ALA A 103 -0.14 -10.45 -12.61
CA ALA A 103 0.45 -9.18 -12.24
C ALA A 103 0.68 -9.15 -10.72
N LEU A 104 1.86 -8.69 -10.32
CA LEU A 104 2.26 -8.66 -8.92
C LEU A 104 1.76 -7.39 -8.24
N VAL A 105 1.15 -7.55 -7.06
CA VAL A 105 0.85 -6.43 -6.14
C VAL A 105 1.93 -6.27 -5.08
N ASP A 106 2.76 -7.27 -4.89
CA ASP A 106 3.96 -7.28 -4.05
C ASP A 106 4.94 -8.34 -4.56
N GLY A 107 6.24 -8.11 -4.45
CA GLY A 107 7.19 -9.12 -4.88
C GLY A 107 8.65 -8.65 -4.90
N MET A 108 9.49 -9.55 -5.36
CA MET A 108 10.89 -9.29 -5.66
C MET A 108 11.34 -10.02 -6.92
N ASN A 109 12.43 -9.56 -7.53
CA ASN A 109 13.08 -10.30 -8.59
C ASN A 109 14.37 -10.99 -8.13
N GLU A 110 14.92 -11.86 -8.97
CA GLU A 110 16.14 -12.62 -8.72
C GLU A 110 17.41 -11.77 -8.53
N LYS A 111 17.34 -10.45 -8.77
CA LYS A 111 18.43 -9.48 -8.56
C LYS A 111 18.31 -8.73 -7.25
N GLY A 112 17.24 -8.98 -6.48
CA GLY A 112 17.02 -8.33 -5.19
C GLY A 112 16.35 -6.96 -5.30
N LEU A 113 15.75 -6.60 -6.45
CA LEU A 113 14.81 -5.49 -6.52
C LEU A 113 13.47 -5.98 -5.97
N ALA A 114 12.93 -5.31 -4.97
CA ALA A 114 11.68 -5.64 -4.30
C ALA A 114 10.75 -4.42 -4.22
N GLY A 115 9.46 -4.65 -4.07
CA GLY A 115 8.51 -3.56 -3.91
C GLY A 115 7.07 -4.00 -3.88
N GLY A 116 6.19 -3.02 -3.78
CA GLY A 116 4.75 -3.25 -3.64
C GLY A 116 3.90 -2.12 -4.18
N ILE A 117 2.65 -2.46 -4.48
CA ILE A 117 1.56 -1.55 -4.80
C ILE A 117 0.78 -1.33 -3.50
N LEU A 118 0.62 -0.08 -3.09
CA LEU A 118 -0.17 0.29 -1.93
C LEU A 118 -1.34 1.18 -2.36
N PHE A 119 -2.46 1.09 -1.66
CA PHE A 119 -3.65 1.85 -2.00
C PHE A 119 -3.48 3.34 -1.66
N PHE A 120 -3.86 4.22 -2.61
CA PHE A 120 -3.67 5.67 -2.54
C PHE A 120 -4.94 6.43 -2.94
N PRO A 121 -6.07 6.13 -2.28
CA PRO A 121 -7.38 6.63 -2.66
C PRO A 121 -7.49 8.15 -2.48
N GLY A 122 -8.17 8.80 -3.44
CA GLY A 122 -8.41 10.24 -3.41
C GLY A 122 -7.21 11.12 -3.75
N PHE A 123 -6.02 10.53 -3.90
CA PHE A 123 -4.78 11.24 -4.22
C PHE A 123 -4.19 10.84 -5.58
N ALA A 124 -4.42 9.59 -6.01
CA ALA A 124 -3.93 9.13 -7.30
C ALA A 124 -4.62 9.89 -8.46
N GLN A 125 -3.82 10.50 -9.32
CA GLN A 125 -4.23 11.20 -10.52
C GLN A 125 -3.38 10.71 -11.68
N TYR A 126 -3.94 9.79 -12.45
CA TYR A 126 -3.23 9.14 -13.55
C TYR A 126 -3.12 10.04 -14.78
N THR A 127 -2.19 9.70 -15.66
CA THR A 127 -2.02 10.38 -16.95
C THR A 127 -3.28 10.21 -17.80
N ASP A 128 -3.71 11.27 -18.46
CA ASP A 128 -4.81 11.23 -19.43
C ASP A 128 -4.40 10.33 -20.63
N PRO A 129 -5.10 9.23 -20.88
CA PRO A 129 -4.74 8.30 -21.95
C PRO A 129 -4.77 8.93 -23.35
N SER A 130 -5.49 10.05 -23.56
CA SER A 130 -5.52 10.77 -24.82
C SER A 130 -4.23 11.54 -25.12
N THR A 131 -3.39 11.77 -24.09
CA THR A 131 -2.15 12.56 -24.20
C THR A 131 -0.89 11.70 -24.40
N VAL A 132 -1.03 10.37 -24.32
CA VAL A 132 0.09 9.43 -24.36
C VAL A 132 -0.17 8.32 -25.37
N LYS A 133 0.91 7.70 -25.83
CA LYS A 133 0.80 6.57 -26.75
C LYS A 133 0.48 5.29 -25.99
N PRO A 134 -0.47 4.47 -26.49
CA PRO A 134 -0.80 3.20 -25.85
C PRO A 134 0.40 2.30 -25.60
N GLU A 135 1.33 2.20 -26.55
CA GLU A 135 2.54 1.36 -26.44
C GLU A 135 3.50 1.77 -25.32
N ASN A 136 3.33 2.96 -24.72
CA ASN A 136 4.06 3.45 -23.57
C ASN A 136 3.22 3.46 -22.28
N SER A 137 1.98 2.98 -22.34
CA SER A 137 1.01 3.08 -21.24
C SER A 137 0.88 1.76 -20.49
N LEU A 138 0.90 1.84 -19.18
CA LEU A 138 0.69 0.74 -18.24
C LEU A 138 -0.59 0.99 -17.44
N THR A 139 -1.30 -0.08 -17.07
CA THR A 139 -2.34 -0.01 -16.04
C THR A 139 -1.71 0.17 -14.66
N PRO A 140 -2.48 0.62 -13.66
CA PRO A 140 -1.96 0.77 -12.30
C PRO A 140 -1.39 -0.52 -11.68
N TRP A 141 -1.94 -1.67 -12.03
CA TRP A 141 -1.51 -2.97 -11.49
C TRP A 141 -0.36 -3.62 -12.25
N ASP A 142 -0.09 -3.20 -13.50
CA ASP A 142 0.98 -3.76 -14.32
C ASP A 142 2.34 -3.09 -14.05
N PHE A 143 2.34 -1.88 -13.50
CA PHE A 143 3.55 -1.09 -13.27
C PHE A 143 4.60 -1.85 -12.44
N LEU A 144 4.20 -2.50 -11.34
CA LEU A 144 5.14 -3.23 -10.49
C LEU A 144 5.77 -4.42 -11.22
N SER A 145 4.96 -5.20 -11.93
CA SER A 145 5.44 -6.34 -12.72
C SER A 145 6.38 -5.91 -13.83
N TRP A 146 6.11 -4.77 -14.48
CA TRP A 146 7.02 -4.17 -15.45
C TRP A 146 8.34 -3.75 -14.79
N ALA A 147 8.30 -3.10 -13.64
CA ALA A 147 9.49 -2.64 -12.94
C ALA A 147 10.36 -3.82 -12.46
N LEU A 148 9.77 -4.78 -11.77
CA LEU A 148 10.49 -5.95 -11.25
C LEU A 148 10.99 -6.87 -12.38
N GLY A 149 10.22 -7.02 -13.44
CA GLY A 149 10.60 -7.87 -14.58
C GLY A 149 11.76 -7.32 -15.43
N ASN A 150 11.98 -6.00 -15.43
CA ASN A 150 12.94 -5.39 -16.38
C ASN A 150 14.20 -4.81 -15.75
N PHE A 151 14.17 -4.43 -14.46
CA PHE A 151 15.24 -3.69 -13.80
C PHE A 151 15.82 -4.44 -12.61
N SER A 152 17.07 -4.16 -12.30
CA SER A 152 17.78 -4.75 -11.17
C SER A 152 18.00 -3.76 -10.01
N THR A 153 17.87 -2.47 -10.29
CA THR A 153 18.12 -1.40 -9.31
C THR A 153 17.07 -0.31 -9.37
N VAL A 154 16.92 0.40 -8.28
CA VAL A 154 16.09 1.61 -8.18
C VAL A 154 16.55 2.68 -9.17
N ALA A 155 17.85 2.83 -9.38
CA ALA A 155 18.40 3.80 -10.33
C ALA A 155 17.96 3.50 -11.78
N GLU A 156 17.97 2.23 -12.19
CA GLU A 156 17.49 1.81 -13.51
C GLU A 156 16.00 2.11 -13.67
N VAL A 157 15.19 1.85 -12.64
CA VAL A 157 13.75 2.17 -12.67
C VAL A 157 13.56 3.67 -12.82
N LYS A 158 14.23 4.51 -12.00
CA LYS A 158 14.13 5.99 -12.10
C LYS A 158 14.43 6.49 -13.51
N ALA A 159 15.47 5.97 -14.13
CA ALA A 159 15.85 6.35 -15.50
C ALA A 159 14.79 5.94 -16.55
N ALA A 160 14.07 4.85 -16.30
CA ALA A 160 13.08 4.33 -17.24
C ALA A 160 11.69 4.98 -17.10
N LEU A 161 11.39 5.68 -15.99
CA LEU A 161 10.07 6.26 -15.74
C LEU A 161 9.63 7.27 -16.79
N GLU A 162 10.56 7.98 -17.42
CA GLU A 162 10.26 8.92 -18.50
C GLU A 162 9.76 8.23 -19.79
N THR A 163 9.93 6.92 -19.89
CA THR A 163 9.54 6.12 -21.06
C THR A 163 8.17 5.47 -20.93
N VAL A 164 7.51 5.63 -19.78
CA VAL A 164 6.21 5.02 -19.49
C VAL A 164 5.26 6.01 -18.83
N SER A 165 3.98 5.75 -19.03
CA SER A 165 2.90 6.45 -18.33
C SER A 165 1.99 5.44 -17.66
N VAL A 166 1.48 5.75 -16.48
CA VAL A 166 0.40 4.96 -15.87
C VAL A 166 -0.90 5.68 -16.14
N VAL A 167 -1.83 4.98 -16.78
CA VAL A 167 -3.16 5.50 -17.15
C VAL A 167 -4.24 4.82 -16.31
N GLY A 168 -5.27 5.59 -15.96
CA GLY A 168 -6.40 5.05 -15.18
C GLY A 168 -7.22 4.07 -16.01
N VAL A 169 -7.36 2.84 -15.51
CA VAL A 169 -8.19 1.79 -16.11
C VAL A 169 -9.09 1.22 -15.02
N VAL A 170 -10.36 0.96 -15.34
CA VAL A 170 -11.28 0.26 -14.43
C VAL A 170 -10.84 -1.19 -14.29
N GLN A 171 -10.56 -1.62 -13.07
CA GLN A 171 -10.29 -3.02 -12.78
C GLN A 171 -11.62 -3.76 -12.65
N ALA A 172 -11.79 -4.86 -13.41
CA ALA A 172 -13.10 -5.51 -13.59
C ALA A 172 -13.70 -6.04 -12.28
N ASP A 173 -12.89 -6.69 -11.44
CA ASP A 173 -13.35 -7.27 -10.17
C ASP A 173 -13.64 -6.19 -9.11
N MET A 174 -13.03 -5.02 -9.22
CA MET A 174 -13.27 -3.89 -8.31
C MET A 174 -14.41 -2.99 -8.79
N GLY A 175 -14.68 -2.94 -10.09
CA GLY A 175 -15.69 -2.05 -10.69
C GLY A 175 -15.30 -0.56 -10.73
N PHE A 176 -14.07 -0.22 -10.33
CA PHE A 176 -13.54 1.15 -10.35
C PHE A 176 -12.04 1.16 -10.67
N THR A 177 -11.51 2.35 -10.97
CA THR A 177 -10.06 2.54 -11.15
C THR A 177 -9.37 2.61 -9.80
N PRO A 178 -8.52 1.64 -9.42
CA PRO A 178 -7.83 1.66 -8.14
C PRO A 178 -6.83 2.82 -8.10
N GLY A 179 -6.96 3.69 -7.10
CA GLY A 179 -5.93 4.68 -6.80
C GLY A 179 -4.79 4.01 -6.04
N VAL A 180 -3.59 3.98 -6.63
CA VAL A 180 -2.42 3.32 -6.02
C VAL A 180 -1.16 4.15 -6.16
N HIS A 181 -0.20 3.88 -5.29
CA HIS A 181 1.19 4.33 -5.38
C HIS A 181 2.13 3.15 -5.15
N TYR A 182 3.42 3.35 -5.37
CA TYR A 182 4.39 2.27 -5.43
C TYR A 182 5.59 2.55 -4.54
N THR A 183 6.13 1.49 -3.95
CA THR A 183 7.44 1.52 -3.31
C THR A 183 8.37 0.52 -3.98
N LEU A 184 9.63 0.91 -4.17
CA LEU A 184 10.67 0.05 -4.72
C LEU A 184 11.95 0.19 -3.93
N HIS A 185 12.61 -0.93 -3.72
CA HIS A 185 13.85 -1.06 -2.92
C HIS A 185 14.79 -2.02 -3.62
N ASP A 186 16.10 -1.78 -3.55
CA ASP A 186 17.07 -2.69 -4.13
C ASP A 186 18.12 -3.17 -3.12
N ALA A 187 18.92 -4.14 -3.54
CA ALA A 187 19.94 -4.76 -2.72
C ALA A 187 21.08 -3.81 -2.31
N THR A 188 21.15 -2.59 -2.83
CA THR A 188 22.09 -1.54 -2.39
C THR A 188 21.55 -0.72 -1.23
N GLY A 189 20.26 -0.87 -0.89
CA GLY A 189 19.54 -0.10 0.11
C GLY A 189 18.89 1.17 -0.44
N ALA A 190 18.94 1.40 -1.76
CA ALA A 190 18.19 2.48 -2.38
C ALA A 190 16.69 2.22 -2.28
N SER A 191 15.91 3.27 -2.02
CA SER A 191 14.47 3.20 -1.83
C SER A 191 13.80 4.42 -2.44
N ILE A 192 12.69 4.19 -3.16
CA ILE A 192 11.86 5.26 -3.73
C ILE A 192 10.38 5.00 -3.50
N VAL A 193 9.63 6.10 -3.49
CA VAL A 193 8.18 6.12 -3.61
C VAL A 193 7.82 6.75 -4.94
N ILE A 194 6.84 6.18 -5.64
CA ILE A 194 6.34 6.69 -6.92
C ILE A 194 4.84 6.92 -6.77
N GLU A 195 4.41 8.16 -6.92
CA GLU A 195 3.01 8.59 -6.79
C GLU A 195 2.50 9.15 -8.10
N PRO A 196 1.41 8.60 -8.67
CA PRO A 196 0.74 9.21 -9.81
C PRO A 196 -0.05 10.44 -9.33
N THR A 197 0.51 11.62 -9.47
CA THR A 197 -0.10 12.89 -9.09
C THR A 197 0.02 13.90 -10.23
N ASP A 198 -0.99 14.76 -10.41
CA ASP A 198 -1.04 15.76 -11.48
C ASP A 198 -0.83 15.16 -12.89
N GLY A 199 -1.33 13.96 -13.11
CA GLY A 199 -1.18 13.25 -14.40
C GLY A 199 0.24 12.76 -14.71
N LYS A 200 1.13 12.67 -13.72
CA LYS A 200 2.53 12.24 -13.88
C LYS A 200 2.97 11.32 -12.76
N LEU A 201 4.03 10.57 -12.98
CA LEU A 201 4.69 9.77 -11.96
C LEU A 201 5.68 10.66 -11.19
N LYS A 202 5.29 11.11 -10.00
CA LYS A 202 6.17 11.85 -9.09
C LYS A 202 7.03 10.88 -8.29
N VAL A 203 8.34 11.09 -8.27
CA VAL A 203 9.30 10.21 -7.59
C VAL A 203 9.87 10.91 -6.38
N PHE A 204 9.91 10.19 -5.26
CA PHE A 204 10.57 10.64 -4.04
C PHE A 204 11.66 9.64 -3.64
N ASP A 205 12.84 10.14 -3.32
CA ASP A 205 13.82 9.34 -2.59
C ASP A 205 13.27 9.09 -1.17
N ASN A 206 13.31 7.84 -0.72
CA ASN A 206 12.70 7.44 0.53
C ASN A 206 13.77 7.09 1.59
N PRO A 207 14.25 8.06 2.37
CA PRO A 207 15.33 7.84 3.33
C PRO A 207 14.95 6.93 4.50
N LEU A 208 13.64 6.74 4.75
CA LEU A 208 13.14 5.86 5.80
C LEU A 208 12.84 4.45 5.28
N SER A 209 12.73 4.30 3.95
CA SER A 209 12.26 3.05 3.33
C SER A 209 10.90 2.57 3.85
N VAL A 210 10.02 3.50 4.21
CA VAL A 210 8.67 3.27 4.73
C VAL A 210 7.64 3.81 3.77
N LEU A 211 6.55 3.06 3.56
CA LEU A 211 5.35 3.56 2.91
C LEU A 211 4.11 2.94 3.55
N THR A 212 3.05 3.74 3.68
CA THR A 212 1.70 3.27 4.05
C THR A 212 0.72 3.61 2.93
N ASN A 213 -0.33 4.34 3.20
CA ASN A 213 -1.33 4.74 2.21
C ASN A 213 -1.42 6.27 2.13
N ALA A 214 -2.57 6.81 1.67
CA ALA A 214 -2.84 8.24 1.69
C ALA A 214 -2.66 8.86 3.09
N PRO A 215 -2.26 10.13 3.20
CA PRO A 215 -1.95 11.10 2.13
C PRO A 215 -0.62 10.85 1.41
N SER A 216 -0.14 11.84 0.64
CA SER A 216 1.11 11.76 -0.12
C SER A 216 2.35 11.55 0.77
N PHE A 217 3.40 10.99 0.19
CA PHE A 217 4.63 10.69 0.92
C PHE A 217 5.28 11.93 1.56
N ASP A 218 5.30 13.06 0.87
CA ASP A 218 5.83 14.32 1.39
C ASP A 218 5.01 14.86 2.58
N TRP A 219 3.70 14.61 2.59
CA TRP A 219 2.86 14.90 3.74
C TRP A 219 3.25 14.01 4.94
N HIS A 220 3.44 12.72 4.74
CA HIS A 220 3.89 11.81 5.81
C HIS A 220 5.23 12.23 6.40
N MET A 221 6.19 12.62 5.55
CA MET A 221 7.48 13.15 5.99
C MET A 221 7.33 14.47 6.78
N THR A 222 6.39 15.32 6.38
CA THR A 222 6.05 16.55 7.13
C THR A 222 5.41 16.23 8.47
N ASN A 223 4.44 15.32 8.52
CA ASN A 223 3.78 14.89 9.76
C ASN A 223 4.76 14.27 10.76
N LEU A 224 5.75 13.51 10.27
CA LEU A 224 6.74 12.87 11.14
C LEU A 224 7.53 13.88 11.98
N ARG A 225 7.60 15.16 11.57
CA ARG A 225 8.25 16.24 12.33
C ARG A 225 7.61 16.48 13.71
N ASN A 226 6.34 16.08 13.90
CA ASN A 226 5.66 16.13 15.20
C ASN A 226 6.16 15.03 16.16
N TYR A 227 6.92 14.04 15.67
CA TYR A 227 7.28 12.82 16.40
C TYR A 227 8.81 12.62 16.52
N VAL A 228 9.58 13.68 16.31
CA VAL A 228 11.06 13.64 16.38
C VAL A 228 11.61 13.32 17.76
N ASN A 229 10.77 13.41 18.81
CA ASN A 229 11.10 13.08 20.18
C ASN A 229 10.98 11.57 20.51
N LEU A 230 10.35 10.77 19.63
CA LEU A 230 10.22 9.33 19.85
C LEU A 230 11.59 8.66 19.82
N ARG A 231 11.89 7.88 20.86
CA ARG A 231 13.18 7.20 21.03
C ARG A 231 13.01 5.90 21.84
N PRO A 232 13.87 4.87 21.61
CA PRO A 232 13.78 3.62 22.36
C PRO A 232 14.21 3.73 23.81
N MET A 233 15.00 4.75 24.18
CA MET A 233 15.45 4.99 25.54
C MET A 233 14.34 5.64 26.40
N ASN A 234 14.24 5.21 27.64
CA ASN A 234 13.35 5.85 28.60
C ASN A 234 13.74 7.32 28.84
N VAL A 235 12.76 8.13 29.23
CA VAL A 235 13.03 9.50 29.64
C VAL A 235 13.59 9.54 31.05
N GLU A 236 14.48 10.53 31.30
CA GLU A 236 15.03 10.76 32.62
C GLU A 236 13.95 11.25 33.60
N PRO A 237 14.08 10.89 34.88
CA PRO A 237 13.18 11.41 35.90
C PRO A 237 13.15 12.94 35.95
N LEU A 238 11.97 13.50 36.17
CA LEU A 238 11.82 14.94 36.39
C LEU A 238 12.09 15.26 37.86
N LYS A 239 13.02 16.19 38.13
CA LYS A 239 13.33 16.70 39.49
C LYS A 239 12.69 18.06 39.65
N ILE A 240 11.87 18.20 40.72
CA ILE A 240 11.23 19.45 41.11
C ILE A 240 11.51 19.64 42.61
N ASN A 241 12.38 20.57 42.97
CA ASN A 241 12.88 20.74 44.33
C ASN A 241 13.40 19.41 44.89
N ASP A 242 12.88 18.96 46.02
CA ASP A 242 13.25 17.69 46.65
C ASP A 242 12.48 16.47 46.14
N ALA A 243 11.53 16.68 45.20
CA ALA A 243 10.72 15.61 44.66
C ALA A 243 11.35 15.09 43.35
N THR A 244 11.35 13.75 43.20
CA THR A 244 11.71 13.09 41.93
C THR A 244 10.51 12.35 41.39
N ILE A 245 10.07 12.73 40.20
CA ILE A 245 8.96 12.11 39.48
C ILE A 245 9.54 11.13 38.47
N GLN A 246 9.35 9.83 38.70
CA GLN A 246 9.81 8.75 37.82
C GLN A 246 8.83 8.50 36.68
N PRO A 247 9.29 8.13 35.48
CA PRO A 247 8.43 7.58 34.43
C PRO A 247 7.71 6.32 34.93
N LEU A 248 6.49 6.08 34.42
CA LEU A 248 5.76 4.85 34.72
C LEU A 248 6.23 3.71 33.80
N GLY A 249 7.11 2.85 34.30
CA GLY A 249 7.60 1.66 33.61
C GLY A 249 8.50 1.93 32.40
N GLU A 250 8.78 0.88 31.65
CA GLU A 250 9.63 0.89 30.46
C GLU A 250 8.88 1.41 29.22
N GLY A 251 9.63 1.97 28.24
CA GLY A 251 9.06 2.48 27.01
C GLY A 251 8.63 3.93 27.04
N SER A 252 8.96 4.68 28.09
CA SER A 252 8.56 6.09 28.28
C SER A 252 9.08 7.03 27.17
N GLY A 253 10.15 6.67 26.45
CA GLY A 253 10.64 7.41 25.28
C GLY A 253 9.74 7.31 24.04
N MET A 254 8.80 6.35 24.01
CA MET A 254 7.79 6.18 22.97
C MET A 254 6.42 6.76 23.36
N LEU A 255 6.32 7.46 24.47
CA LEU A 255 5.06 8.08 24.90
C LEU A 255 4.57 9.07 23.84
N GLY A 256 3.30 8.93 23.43
CA GLY A 256 2.68 9.73 22.37
C GLY A 256 2.77 9.12 20.99
N ILE A 257 3.37 7.91 20.82
CA ILE A 257 3.28 7.18 19.55
C ILE A 257 1.81 6.87 19.24
N PRO A 258 1.32 7.16 18.02
CA PRO A 258 -0.08 6.90 17.69
C PRO A 258 -0.35 5.40 17.57
N GLY A 259 -1.49 4.95 18.10
CA GLY A 259 -1.84 3.52 18.20
C GLY A 259 -2.92 3.04 17.23
N ASP A 260 -3.62 3.96 16.54
CA ASP A 260 -4.72 3.61 15.66
C ASP A 260 -4.25 3.02 14.30
N ALA A 261 -5.20 2.49 13.53
CA ALA A 261 -4.93 1.81 12.26
C ALA A 261 -4.85 2.75 11.05
N THR A 262 -4.97 4.08 11.22
CA THR A 262 -4.92 5.01 10.09
C THR A 262 -3.54 5.05 9.43
N PRO A 263 -3.44 5.35 8.12
CA PRO A 263 -2.16 5.42 7.43
C PRO A 263 -1.13 6.36 8.07
N PRO A 264 -1.50 7.60 8.51
CA PRO A 264 -0.57 8.48 9.20
C PRO A 264 -0.01 7.89 10.49
N SER A 265 -0.85 7.26 11.29
CA SER A 265 -0.45 6.62 12.56
C SER A 265 0.45 5.41 12.33
N ARG A 266 0.13 4.59 11.34
CA ARG A 266 0.98 3.44 10.94
C ARG A 266 2.34 3.91 10.39
N PHE A 267 2.38 4.99 9.60
CA PHE A 267 3.64 5.55 9.10
C PHE A 267 4.57 5.98 10.24
N VAL A 268 4.04 6.72 11.23
CA VAL A 268 4.81 7.12 12.43
C VAL A 268 5.28 5.90 13.21
N ARG A 269 4.39 4.95 13.47
CA ARG A 269 4.68 3.76 14.28
C ARG A 269 5.71 2.85 13.64
N VAL A 270 5.61 2.59 12.32
CA VAL A 270 6.60 1.76 11.63
C VAL A 270 7.94 2.48 11.52
N SER A 271 7.96 3.80 11.28
CA SER A 271 9.19 4.59 11.28
C SER A 271 9.91 4.53 12.63
N ALA A 272 9.19 4.72 13.74
CA ALA A 272 9.75 4.59 15.07
C ALA A 272 10.27 3.17 15.34
N SER A 273 9.55 2.15 14.90
CA SER A 273 9.94 0.74 15.08
C SER A 273 11.25 0.41 14.34
N ILE A 274 11.37 0.76 13.05
CA ILE A 274 12.55 0.43 12.26
C ILE A 274 13.79 1.23 12.67
N LEU A 275 13.61 2.51 13.05
CA LEU A 275 14.70 3.36 13.54
C LEU A 275 15.23 2.91 14.90
N SER A 276 14.38 2.26 15.71
CA SER A 276 14.73 1.75 17.03
C SER A 276 15.22 0.28 17.00
N ALA A 277 14.87 -0.47 15.96
CA ALA A 277 15.21 -1.88 15.85
C ALA A 277 16.72 -2.10 15.84
N ARG A 278 17.20 -3.05 16.66
CA ARG A 278 18.61 -3.43 16.67
C ARG A 278 18.92 -4.21 15.40
N LYS A 279 19.89 -3.75 14.62
CA LYS A 279 20.37 -4.47 13.44
C LYS A 279 20.89 -5.86 13.81
N VAL A 280 20.53 -6.85 13.02
CA VAL A 280 20.96 -8.25 13.12
C VAL A 280 21.55 -8.72 11.79
N PRO A 281 22.26 -9.85 11.72
CA PRO A 281 22.71 -10.43 10.45
C PRO A 281 21.54 -10.74 9.50
N SER A 282 21.81 -10.74 8.18
CA SER A 282 20.83 -11.15 7.17
C SER A 282 20.41 -12.62 7.32
N GLY A 283 19.37 -13.02 6.61
CA GLY A 283 18.77 -14.34 6.72
C GLY A 283 17.75 -14.42 7.84
N ILE A 284 17.66 -15.59 8.51
CA ILE A 284 16.56 -15.88 9.44
C ILE A 284 16.40 -14.87 10.58
N GLN A 285 17.49 -14.26 11.06
CA GLN A 285 17.42 -13.30 12.16
C GLN A 285 16.74 -11.99 11.71
N SER A 286 17.12 -11.44 10.56
CA SER A 286 16.50 -10.22 10.01
C SER A 286 15.07 -10.48 9.54
N VAL A 287 14.79 -11.65 8.98
CA VAL A 287 13.44 -12.08 8.62
C VAL A 287 12.53 -12.15 9.85
N ARG A 288 13.00 -12.77 10.96
CA ARG A 288 12.22 -12.80 12.22
C ARG A 288 12.02 -11.42 12.83
N LEU A 289 13.03 -10.55 12.77
CA LEU A 289 12.89 -9.16 13.23
C LEU A 289 11.83 -8.42 12.41
N ALA A 290 11.85 -8.58 11.09
CA ALA A 290 10.81 -8.01 10.22
C ALA A 290 9.42 -8.56 10.55
N GLU A 291 9.29 -9.87 10.79
CA GLU A 291 8.04 -10.51 11.20
C GLU A 291 7.49 -9.93 12.52
N HIS A 292 8.35 -9.74 13.53
CA HIS A 292 7.94 -9.12 14.80
C HIS A 292 7.41 -7.69 14.59
N ILE A 293 8.05 -6.92 13.71
CA ILE A 293 7.57 -5.57 13.40
C ILE A 293 6.22 -5.65 12.66
N LEU A 294 6.10 -6.51 11.63
CA LEU A 294 4.85 -6.68 10.88
C LEU A 294 3.66 -7.07 11.77
N ASN A 295 3.89 -7.92 12.78
CA ASN A 295 2.85 -8.31 13.74
C ASN A 295 2.25 -7.11 14.50
N GLY A 296 2.98 -6.01 14.64
CA GLY A 296 2.48 -4.75 15.20
C GLY A 296 1.52 -3.98 14.28
N PHE A 297 1.37 -4.43 13.02
CA PHE A 297 0.49 -3.84 12.00
C PHE A 297 -0.58 -4.80 11.53
N ASP A 298 -0.68 -5.98 12.14
CA ASP A 298 -1.72 -6.95 11.86
C ASP A 298 -3.08 -6.43 12.32
N ILE A 299 -4.04 -6.35 11.42
CA ILE A 299 -5.40 -5.86 11.68
C ILE A 299 -6.33 -7.06 11.73
N PRO A 300 -6.88 -7.38 12.92
CA PRO A 300 -7.85 -8.46 13.05
C PRO A 300 -9.20 -8.08 12.42
N ILE A 301 -9.92 -9.07 11.92
CA ILE A 301 -11.27 -8.89 11.37
C ILE A 301 -12.16 -8.19 12.40
N GLY A 302 -12.83 -7.12 11.96
CA GLY A 302 -13.76 -6.35 12.79
C GLY A 302 -13.17 -5.11 13.47
N LEU A 303 -11.83 -4.94 13.51
CA LEU A 303 -11.23 -3.73 14.09
C LEU A 303 -11.44 -2.49 13.22
N VAL A 304 -11.42 -2.65 11.90
CA VAL A 304 -11.63 -1.57 10.93
C VAL A 304 -12.83 -1.93 10.05
N GLN A 305 -13.86 -1.12 10.08
CA GLN A 305 -15.11 -1.35 9.37
C GLN A 305 -15.52 -0.09 8.61
N ASN A 306 -16.26 -0.26 7.53
CA ASN A 306 -16.87 0.83 6.82
C ASN A 306 -17.91 1.55 7.68
N ALA A 307 -18.28 2.78 7.33
CA ALA A 307 -19.33 3.51 8.03
C ALA A 307 -20.65 2.72 8.02
N ALA A 308 -21.42 2.80 9.12
CA ALA A 308 -22.62 1.98 9.33
C ALA A 308 -23.72 2.15 8.26
N ASN A 309 -23.66 3.24 7.46
CA ASN A 309 -24.56 3.53 6.34
C ASN A 309 -23.95 3.20 4.97
N ASP A 310 -22.76 2.62 4.92
CA ASP A 310 -22.15 2.16 3.69
C ASP A 310 -22.85 0.89 3.21
N GLN A 311 -23.28 0.87 1.95
CA GLN A 311 -23.93 -0.29 1.35
C GLN A 311 -22.93 -1.43 1.04
N GLN A 312 -21.64 -1.15 1.05
CA GLN A 312 -20.60 -2.16 0.94
C GLN A 312 -20.24 -2.67 2.33
N GLU A 313 -20.70 -3.85 2.68
CA GLU A 313 -20.21 -4.59 3.84
C GLU A 313 -18.73 -4.91 3.61
N GLY A 314 -17.83 -4.16 4.26
CA GLY A 314 -16.39 -4.35 4.15
C GLY A 314 -15.74 -4.22 5.53
N MET A 315 -14.84 -5.12 5.83
CA MET A 315 -14.00 -5.08 7.03
C MET A 315 -12.56 -5.20 6.57
N ASP A 316 -11.79 -4.13 6.76
CA ASP A 316 -10.35 -4.21 6.47
C ASP A 316 -9.65 -5.10 7.50
N TYR A 317 -8.93 -6.09 7.00
CA TYR A 317 -8.11 -6.96 7.81
C TYR A 317 -6.85 -7.37 7.06
N THR A 318 -5.82 -7.77 7.77
CA THR A 318 -4.57 -8.21 7.16
C THR A 318 -4.75 -9.59 6.53
N GLN A 319 -4.89 -9.63 5.20
CA GLN A 319 -5.09 -10.89 4.47
C GLN A 319 -3.80 -11.71 4.38
N TRP A 320 -2.69 -11.02 4.24
CA TRP A 320 -1.36 -11.64 4.23
C TRP A 320 -0.27 -10.62 4.57
N SER A 321 0.89 -11.16 4.97
CA SER A 321 2.13 -10.40 5.14
C SER A 321 3.25 -11.10 4.40
N THR A 322 4.15 -10.31 3.81
CA THR A 322 5.29 -10.80 3.04
C THR A 322 6.59 -10.25 3.57
N ILE A 323 7.67 -11.00 3.38
CA ILE A 323 9.03 -10.59 3.69
C ILE A 323 9.93 -11.02 2.54
N ALA A 324 10.68 -10.09 1.95
CA ALA A 324 11.69 -10.37 0.93
C ALA A 324 13.10 -10.17 1.51
N ASP A 325 13.85 -11.26 1.66
CA ASP A 325 15.28 -11.22 1.97
C ASP A 325 16.04 -10.98 0.65
N MET A 326 16.31 -9.72 0.36
CA MET A 326 16.85 -9.29 -0.93
C MET A 326 18.29 -9.79 -1.16
N LYS A 327 19.05 -10.04 -0.08
CA LYS A 327 20.43 -10.55 -0.16
C LYS A 327 20.46 -12.04 -0.46
N ASN A 328 19.57 -12.83 0.18
CA ASN A 328 19.56 -14.27 0.06
C ASN A 328 18.56 -14.77 -1.00
N ASN A 329 17.83 -13.87 -1.66
CA ASN A 329 16.83 -14.16 -2.69
C ASN A 329 15.76 -15.15 -2.22
N VAL A 330 15.18 -14.89 -1.03
CA VAL A 330 14.09 -15.67 -0.46
C VAL A 330 12.89 -14.77 -0.23
N TYR A 331 11.73 -15.19 -0.74
CA TYR A 331 10.46 -14.50 -0.54
C TYR A 331 9.58 -15.31 0.39
N TYR A 332 9.11 -14.68 1.46
CA TYR A 332 8.30 -15.30 2.50
C TYR A 332 6.88 -14.74 2.50
N VAL A 333 5.92 -15.57 2.91
CA VAL A 333 4.52 -15.19 3.09
C VAL A 333 3.92 -15.88 4.31
N LYS A 334 3.00 -15.21 4.98
CA LYS A 334 1.99 -15.77 5.88
C LYS A 334 0.64 -15.15 5.56
N THR A 335 -0.44 -15.86 5.79
CA THR A 335 -1.81 -15.38 5.59
C THR A 335 -2.54 -15.19 6.92
N TYR A 336 -3.74 -14.62 6.90
CA TYR A 336 -4.57 -14.48 8.10
C TYR A 336 -4.83 -15.83 8.78
N GLU A 337 -5.09 -16.85 7.98
CA GLU A 337 -5.39 -18.20 8.48
C GLU A 337 -4.13 -19.00 8.81
N GLU A 338 -3.06 -18.87 8.00
CA GLU A 338 -1.79 -19.58 8.19
C GLU A 338 -0.71 -18.62 8.68
N GLN A 339 -0.51 -18.56 9.98
CA GLN A 339 0.43 -17.65 10.63
C GLN A 339 1.91 -18.14 10.61
N ILE A 340 2.16 -19.32 10.06
CA ILE A 340 3.53 -19.81 9.89
C ILE A 340 4.13 -19.17 8.64
N LEU A 341 5.19 -18.40 8.83
CA LEU A 341 5.93 -17.79 7.73
C LEU A 341 6.60 -18.86 6.87
N ARG A 342 6.29 -18.88 5.57
CA ARG A 342 6.81 -19.87 4.61
C ARG A 342 7.59 -19.17 3.50
N GLY A 343 8.76 -19.68 3.19
CA GLY A 343 9.68 -19.09 2.21
C GLY A 343 9.82 -19.91 0.94
N VAL A 344 10.07 -19.22 -0.17
CA VAL A 344 10.42 -19.77 -1.48
C VAL A 344 11.70 -19.10 -1.95
N THR A 345 12.63 -19.87 -2.51
CA THR A 345 13.86 -19.35 -3.09
C THR A 345 13.81 -19.47 -4.62
N PHE A 346 14.45 -18.52 -5.32
CA PHE A 346 14.60 -18.62 -6.77
C PHE A 346 15.36 -19.88 -7.22
N LYS A 347 16.19 -20.45 -6.34
CA LYS A 347 16.98 -21.65 -6.65
C LYS A 347 16.12 -22.90 -6.82
N ASP A 348 14.96 -22.93 -6.19
CA ASP A 348 14.07 -24.09 -6.16
C ASP A 348 13.03 -24.07 -7.30
N LEU A 349 13.10 -23.06 -8.19
CA LEU A 349 12.13 -22.85 -9.26
C LEU A 349 12.79 -22.90 -10.65
N ASP A 350 12.02 -23.33 -11.64
CA ASP A 350 12.42 -23.21 -13.05
C ASP A 350 12.19 -21.77 -13.54
N LEU A 351 13.24 -20.95 -13.45
CA LEU A 351 13.20 -19.54 -13.84
C LEU A 351 13.04 -19.30 -15.33
N ASN A 352 13.11 -20.35 -16.16
CA ASN A 352 12.94 -20.30 -17.60
C ASN A 352 11.68 -21.07 -18.06
N ALA A 353 10.76 -21.34 -17.15
CA ALA A 353 9.46 -21.93 -17.49
C ALA A 353 8.74 -21.12 -18.57
N LYS A 354 7.87 -21.74 -19.35
CA LYS A 354 7.11 -21.07 -20.41
C LYS A 354 5.89 -20.32 -19.91
N GLU A 355 5.36 -20.76 -18.77
CA GLU A 355 4.16 -20.21 -18.14
C GLU A 355 4.52 -19.67 -16.75
N PHE A 356 3.75 -18.73 -16.22
CA PHE A 356 3.90 -18.35 -14.83
C PHE A 356 3.47 -19.52 -13.93
N LEU A 357 4.15 -19.67 -12.79
CA LEU A 357 3.90 -20.75 -11.86
C LEU A 357 3.12 -20.25 -10.64
N THR A 358 2.05 -20.92 -10.27
CA THR A 358 1.39 -20.71 -8.99
C THR A 358 2.07 -21.56 -7.92
N ILE A 359 2.52 -20.93 -6.85
CA ILE A 359 3.16 -21.57 -5.72
C ILE A 359 2.12 -21.75 -4.62
N ARG A 360 1.87 -23.01 -4.25
CA ARG A 360 0.84 -23.32 -3.25
C ARG A 360 1.27 -22.82 -1.86
N ILE A 361 0.48 -21.92 -1.31
CA ILE A 361 0.53 -21.58 0.12
C ILE A 361 -0.35 -22.60 0.83
N PRO A 362 0.16 -23.35 1.83
CA PRO A 362 -0.69 -24.25 2.61
C PRO A 362 -1.82 -23.45 3.26
N THR A 363 -3.03 -23.91 3.10
CA THR A 363 -4.18 -23.37 3.80
C THR A 363 -4.41 -24.15 5.08
N THR A 364 -4.75 -23.47 6.11
CA THR A 364 -5.24 -23.86 7.45
C THR A 364 -4.92 -25.27 7.94
N VAL A 365 -4.28 -25.30 9.07
CA VAL A 365 -4.32 -26.46 9.97
C VAL A 365 -5.71 -26.48 10.61
N ASP A 366 -6.50 -27.54 10.41
CA ASP A 366 -7.86 -27.70 10.98
C ASP A 366 -7.86 -27.62 12.51
N ALA A 367 -6.71 -27.79 13.15
CA ALA A 367 -6.51 -27.61 14.57
C ALA A 367 -5.08 -27.10 14.86
N LEU A 368 -4.97 -26.19 15.81
CA LEU A 368 -3.66 -25.76 16.31
C LEU A 368 -2.97 -26.95 17.02
N PRO A 369 -1.67 -27.17 16.79
CA PRO A 369 -0.93 -28.25 17.45
C PRO A 369 -0.90 -28.02 18.97
N VAL A 370 -1.21 -29.06 19.73
CA VAL A 370 -1.16 -29.05 21.19
C VAL A 370 0.15 -29.68 21.64
N LEU A 371 0.83 -29.00 22.56
CA LEU A 371 2.05 -29.55 23.18
C LEU A 371 1.68 -30.78 24.02
N GLN A 372 2.41 -31.87 23.79
CA GLN A 372 2.28 -33.06 24.58
C GLN A 372 3.40 -33.14 25.63
N GLN A 373 3.06 -33.60 26.82
CA GLN A 373 4.04 -33.93 27.86
C GLN A 373 4.92 -35.08 27.35
N LYS A 374 6.26 -34.90 27.39
CA LYS A 374 7.23 -35.95 27.09
C LYS A 374 7.33 -36.91 28.28
#